data_da736b09c8b3e7e631aa9c92f76094be
#
_entry.id   da736b09c8b3e7e631aa9c92f76094be
#
_cell.length_a   1.000
_cell.length_b   1.000
_cell.length_c   1.000
_cell.angle_alpha   90.00
_cell.angle_beta   90.00
_cell.angle_gamma   90.00
#
_symmetry.space_group_name_H-M   'P 1'
#
loop_
_entity.id
_entity.type
_entity.pdbx_description
1 polymer ?
#
loop_
_entity_poly.entity_id
_entity_poly.type
_entity_poly.pdbx_seq_one_letter_code
_entity_poly.pdbx_strand_id
1 'polypeptide(L)' 'MKELLEVMVRNLVSIQEDVNVVKEEDDNSIVLKLSVNKEDIGKIIGKNGKVIRSIRTVVKAGAYNTKKRVVVEIME' A
#
# COMPACT_ATOMS: atom_id res chain seq x y z
N MET A 1 -1.47 9.22 -4.64
CA MET A 1 -0.80 8.12 -3.92
C MET A 1 -1.75 7.05 -3.42
N LYS A 2 -2.78 7.45 -2.70
CA LYS A 2 -3.78 6.51 -2.18
C LYS A 2 -4.44 5.72 -3.30
N GLU A 3 -4.87 6.40 -4.34
CA GLU A 3 -5.54 5.78 -5.49
C GLU A 3 -4.62 4.83 -6.24
N LEU A 4 -3.35 5.19 -6.38
CA LEU A 4 -2.35 4.33 -7.00
C LEU A 4 -2.20 3.02 -6.22
N LEU A 5 -2.08 3.12 -4.90
CA LEU A 5 -1.98 1.95 -4.05
C LEU A 5 -3.23 1.07 -4.14
N GLU A 6 -4.41 1.69 -4.13
CA GLU A 6 -5.67 0.96 -4.27
C GLU A 6 -5.73 0.17 -5.57
N VAL A 7 -5.37 0.79 -6.69
CA VAL A 7 -5.39 0.13 -8.00
C VAL A 7 -4.42 -1.05 -8.04
N MET A 8 -3.20 -0.83 -7.55
CA MET A 8 -2.19 -1.91 -7.51
C MET A 8 -2.69 -3.10 -6.70
N VAL A 9 -3.23 -2.84 -5.52
CA VAL A 9 -3.66 -3.89 -4.61
C VAL A 9 -4.88 -4.64 -5.16
N ARG A 10 -5.85 -3.92 -5.73
CA ARG A 10 -7.03 -4.56 -6.31
C ARG A 10 -6.68 -5.52 -7.44
N ASN A 11 -5.61 -5.26 -8.16
CA ASN A 11 -5.15 -6.15 -9.21
C ASN A 11 -4.46 -7.42 -8.70
N LEU A 12 -4.12 -7.46 -7.42
CA LEU A 12 -3.41 -8.59 -6.81
C LEU A 12 -4.32 -9.49 -5.98
N VAL A 13 -5.40 -8.96 -5.44
CA VAL A 13 -6.23 -9.68 -4.49
C VAL A 13 -7.42 -10.37 -5.16
N SER A 14 -7.96 -11.39 -4.48
CA SER A 14 -9.17 -12.08 -4.92
C SER A 14 -10.44 -11.35 -4.46
N ILE A 15 -10.41 -10.75 -3.28
CA ILE A 15 -11.58 -10.10 -2.68
C ILE A 15 -11.37 -8.59 -2.75
N GLN A 16 -11.73 -8.02 -3.90
CA GLN A 16 -11.45 -6.62 -4.19
C GLN A 16 -12.25 -5.65 -3.32
N GLU A 17 -13.45 -6.02 -2.94
CA GLU A 17 -14.31 -5.18 -2.12
C GLU A 17 -13.77 -4.96 -0.69
N ASP A 18 -12.85 -5.79 -0.25
CA ASP A 18 -12.25 -5.65 1.08
C ASP A 18 -10.99 -4.78 1.08
N VAL A 19 -10.56 -4.31 -0.08
CA VAL A 19 -9.41 -3.41 -0.16
C VAL A 19 -9.79 -2.05 0.38
N ASN A 20 -9.03 -1.57 1.36
CA ASN A 20 -9.23 -0.26 1.93
C ASN A 20 -7.88 0.38 2.22
N VAL A 21 -7.74 1.65 1.91
CA VAL A 21 -6.53 2.42 2.22
C VAL A 21 -6.94 3.66 3.00
N VAL A 22 -6.34 3.81 4.16
CA VAL A 22 -6.53 5.01 4.99
C VAL A 22 -5.23 5.81 4.95
N LYS A 23 -5.34 7.08 4.61
CA LYS A 23 -4.20 7.99 4.57
C LYS A 23 -4.17 8.82 5.85
N GLU A 24 -3.06 8.77 6.55
CA GLU A 24 -2.78 9.62 7.70
C GLU A 24 -1.57 10.48 7.37
N GLU A 25 -1.72 11.78 7.54
CA GLU A 25 -0.69 12.73 7.12
C GLU A 25 -0.42 13.74 8.23
N ASP A 26 0.86 14.01 8.50
CA ASP A 26 1.28 15.09 9.37
C ASP A 26 2.29 15.96 8.62
N ASP A 27 3.00 16.86 9.33
CA ASP A 27 3.94 17.79 8.70
C ASP A 27 5.15 17.08 8.10
N ASN A 28 5.49 15.89 8.58
CA ASN A 28 6.71 15.18 8.22
C ASN A 28 6.49 13.91 7.45
N SER A 29 5.30 13.33 7.51
CA SER A 29 5.09 11.99 6.93
C SER A 29 3.67 11.80 6.41
N ILE A 30 3.56 10.85 5.51
CA ILE A 30 2.30 10.31 4.99
C ILE A 30 2.33 8.82 5.23
N VAL A 31 1.35 8.30 5.98
CA VAL A 31 1.22 6.87 6.23
C VAL A 31 -0.01 6.37 5.50
N LEU A 32 0.17 5.38 4.64
CA LEU A 32 -0.91 4.73 3.93
C LEU A 32 -1.14 3.37 4.59
N LYS A 33 -2.27 3.24 5.28
CA LYS A 33 -2.62 2.00 5.98
C LYS A 33 -3.52 1.17 5.08
N LEU A 34 -2.99 0.06 4.65
CA LEU A 34 -3.65 -0.84 3.70
C LEU A 34 -4.29 -1.99 4.45
N SER A 35 -5.58 -2.22 4.16
CA SER A 35 -6.30 -3.39 4.65
C SER A 35 -6.81 -4.20 3.48
N VAL A 36 -6.73 -5.53 3.60
CA VAL A 36 -7.30 -6.46 2.63
C VAL A 36 -7.92 -7.62 3.39
N ASN A 37 -8.67 -8.48 2.69
CA ASN A 37 -9.15 -9.70 3.31
C ASN A 37 -7.94 -10.53 3.77
N LYS A 38 -8.02 -11.15 4.93
CA LYS A 38 -6.88 -11.90 5.48
C LYS A 38 -6.40 -13.02 4.57
N GLU A 39 -7.28 -13.56 3.72
CA GLU A 39 -6.90 -14.57 2.74
C GLU A 39 -5.97 -14.02 1.67
N ASP A 40 -5.97 -12.71 1.47
CA ASP A 40 -5.16 -12.05 0.45
C ASP A 40 -3.86 -11.45 0.98
N ILE A 41 -3.65 -11.47 2.29
CA ILE A 41 -2.44 -10.86 2.89
C ILE A 41 -1.17 -11.47 2.31
N GLY A 42 -1.14 -12.79 2.15
CA GLY A 42 0.02 -13.46 1.56
C GLY A 42 0.33 -13.01 0.15
N LYS A 43 -0.70 -12.69 -0.64
CA LYS A 43 -0.54 -12.19 -2.01
C LYS A 43 0.07 -10.80 -2.03
N ILE A 44 -0.26 -9.99 -1.04
CA ILE A 44 0.26 -8.61 -0.95
C ILE A 44 1.72 -8.63 -0.48
N ILE A 45 2.05 -9.50 0.45
CA ILE A 45 3.43 -9.61 0.95
C ILE A 45 4.33 -10.26 -0.09
N GLY A 46 3.86 -11.38 -0.65
CA GLY A 46 4.61 -12.15 -1.63
C GLY A 46 5.74 -12.94 -1.01
N LYS A 47 6.37 -13.75 -1.82
CA LYS A 47 7.47 -14.62 -1.37
C LYS A 47 8.64 -13.75 -0.89
N ASN A 48 9.05 -13.96 0.37
CA ASN A 48 10.14 -13.21 1.01
C ASN A 48 9.91 -11.69 1.00
N GLY A 49 8.64 -11.27 0.96
CA GLY A 49 8.30 -9.86 0.99
C GLY A 49 8.54 -9.11 -0.31
N LYS A 50 8.69 -9.83 -1.43
CA LYS A 50 9.02 -9.18 -2.72
C LYS A 50 7.90 -8.29 -3.24
N VAL A 51 6.64 -8.73 -3.10
CA VAL A 51 5.51 -7.96 -3.63
C VAL A 51 5.36 -6.66 -2.86
N ILE A 52 5.37 -6.72 -1.52
CA ILE A 52 5.19 -5.50 -0.73
C ILE A 52 6.36 -4.52 -0.93
N ARG A 53 7.57 -5.02 -1.13
CA ARG A 53 8.71 -4.12 -1.42
C ARG A 53 8.53 -3.42 -2.76
N SER A 54 8.03 -4.14 -3.77
CA SER A 54 7.75 -3.56 -5.08
C SER A 54 6.64 -2.51 -4.98
N ILE A 55 5.59 -2.78 -4.21
CA ILE A 55 4.50 -1.84 -3.99
C ILE A 55 5.05 -0.55 -3.36
N ARG A 56 5.88 -0.69 -2.32
CA ARG A 56 6.47 0.47 -1.65
C ARG A 56 7.33 1.28 -2.59
N THR A 57 8.10 0.63 -3.44
CA THR A 57 8.96 1.31 -4.42
C THR A 57 8.13 2.13 -5.40
N VAL A 58 7.05 1.56 -5.94
CA VAL A 58 6.19 2.25 -6.90
C VAL A 58 5.48 3.43 -6.24
N VAL A 59 4.96 3.25 -5.03
CA VAL A 59 4.27 4.32 -4.31
C VAL A 59 5.22 5.47 -4.02
N LYS A 60 6.43 5.18 -3.58
CA LYS A 60 7.44 6.22 -3.31
C LYS A 60 7.83 6.96 -4.59
N ALA A 61 7.96 6.25 -5.70
CA ALA A 61 8.25 6.88 -6.98
C ALA A 61 7.12 7.82 -7.41
N GLY A 62 5.87 7.44 -7.17
CA GLY A 62 4.71 8.30 -7.46
C GLY A 62 4.62 9.52 -6.56
N ALA A 63 5.34 9.53 -5.46
CA ALA A 63 5.33 10.61 -4.49
C ALA A 63 6.62 11.46 -4.56
N TYR A 64 7.32 11.41 -5.67
CA TYR A 64 8.66 12.01 -5.79
C TYR A 64 8.69 13.51 -5.52
N ASN A 65 7.59 14.21 -5.74
CA ASN A 65 7.52 15.66 -5.54
C ASN A 65 7.05 16.10 -4.15
N THR A 66 6.78 15.15 -3.26
CA THR A 66 6.52 15.49 -1.86
C THR A 66 7.82 15.45 -1.08
N LYS A 67 7.93 16.34 -0.10
CA LYS A 67 9.09 16.35 0.80
C LYS A 67 8.86 15.49 2.03
N LYS A 68 7.68 14.90 2.14
CA LYS A 68 7.32 14.09 3.29
C LYS A 68 7.77 12.65 3.10
N ARG A 69 8.05 11.98 4.21
CA ARG A 69 8.32 10.56 4.22
C ARG A 69 7.03 9.80 3.97
N VAL A 70 7.04 8.88 3.02
CA VAL A 70 5.87 8.06 2.69
C VAL A 70 6.09 6.64 3.17
N VAL A 71 5.14 6.14 3.94
CA VAL A 71 5.19 4.80 4.52
C VAL A 71 3.92 4.04 4.14
N VAL A 72 4.07 2.79 3.73
CA VAL A 72 2.95 1.89 3.47
C VAL A 72 2.95 0.82 4.56
N GLU A 73 1.86 0.73 5.30
CA GLU A 73 1.68 -0.29 6.34
C GLU A 73 0.55 -1.24 5.95
N ILE A 74 0.74 -2.53 6.21
CA ILE A 74 -0.31 -3.53 6.05
C ILE A 74 -0.97 -3.75 7.41
N MET A 75 -2.28 -3.57 7.45
CA MET A 75 -3.08 -3.83 8.66
C MET A 75 -3.54 -5.27 8.64
N GLU A 76 -3.25 -6.01 9.69
CA GLU A 76 -3.65 -7.41 9.81
C GLU A 76 -4.84 -7.62 10.74
#